data_38e994606adab07446b261dd81f3a4b8
#
_entry.id   38e994606adab07446b261dd81f3a4b8
#
_cell.length_a   1.000
_cell.length_b   1.000
_cell.length_c   1.000
_cell.angle_alpha   90.00
_cell.angle_beta   90.00
_cell.angle_gamma   90.00
#
_symmetry.space_group_name_H-M   'P 1'
#
loop_
_entity.id
_entity.type
_entity.pdbx_description
1 polymer ?
#
loop_
_entity_poly.entity_id
_entity_poly.type
_entity_poly.pdbx_seq_one_letter_code
_entity_poly.pdbx_strand_id
1 'polypeptide(L)'
;GYFADYPPGYLWVLGLVGAIRAALHIAYESKWTYFLLALVPSLCDCGLAWLVYRTAKRSSRGVKEHTALVLTAFTAFNPLMLFDTGVWKQIDGAFALPLVLCFVLLEQRRYLPAAVLYGVALAIKPQALLFGPVLAVCYLAAITLEKDRLRAFGRCFGGAALALLPPLLTGLPFFGVVQLIPKLIDKYTGTMSGYPYATINAFNWLAALGGNWKGQADPALFGISWQQLGCLNILLVTAGLAYFAVRSVRGGWFSPLLLAAYYGIGIFTLAHCMHERYMVPGVLLTLLAAAHWNDIRLYAA
;
A
#
# COMPACT_ATOMS: atom_id res chain seq x y z
N GLY A 1 15.33 13.25 -21.55
CA GLY A 1 14.49 12.11 -21.20
C GLY A 1 13.11 12.61 -20.79
N TYR A 2 12.09 11.78 -20.97
CA TYR A 2 10.74 12.13 -20.55
C TYR A 2 10.60 11.96 -19.04
N PHE A 3 9.92 12.90 -18.39
CA PHE A 3 9.59 12.82 -16.99
C PHE A 3 8.45 11.81 -16.78
N ALA A 4 8.55 10.93 -15.79
CA ALA A 4 7.52 10.02 -15.36
C ALA A 4 7.50 9.93 -13.84
N ASP A 5 6.36 10.20 -13.20
CA ASP A 5 6.20 10.17 -11.75
C ASP A 5 6.30 8.75 -11.16
N TYR A 6 5.94 7.77 -11.94
CA TYR A 6 5.83 6.39 -11.47
C TYR A 6 7.14 5.62 -11.59
N PRO A 7 7.39 4.65 -10.69
CA PRO A 7 8.45 3.67 -10.84
C PRO A 7 8.29 2.82 -12.11
N PRO A 8 9.37 2.16 -12.57
CA PRO A 8 9.39 1.41 -13.84
C PRO A 8 8.31 0.35 -13.99
N GLY A 9 7.85 -0.27 -12.90
CA GLY A 9 6.83 -1.33 -12.97
C GLY A 9 5.52 -0.86 -13.59
N TYR A 10 5.07 0.37 -13.28
CA TYR A 10 3.86 0.89 -13.90
C TYR A 10 4.08 1.36 -15.34
N LEU A 11 5.31 1.74 -15.70
CA LEU A 11 5.62 2.10 -17.09
C LEU A 11 5.38 0.96 -18.08
N TRP A 12 5.48 -0.30 -17.64
CA TRP A 12 5.11 -1.46 -18.46
C TRP A 12 3.61 -1.51 -18.74
N VAL A 13 2.78 -1.15 -17.75
CA VAL A 13 1.32 -1.07 -17.96
C VAL A 13 1.00 0.06 -18.93
N LEU A 14 1.62 1.24 -18.77
CA LEU A 14 1.45 2.35 -19.70
C LEU A 14 1.96 2.00 -21.10
N GLY A 15 3.08 1.27 -21.22
CA GLY A 15 3.62 0.78 -22.46
C GLY A 15 2.64 -0.18 -23.18
N LEU A 16 2.02 -1.10 -22.44
CA LEU A 16 0.98 -2.00 -22.99
C LEU A 16 -0.23 -1.21 -23.51
N VAL A 17 -0.74 -0.27 -22.72
CA VAL A 17 -1.83 0.63 -23.14
C VAL A 17 -1.44 1.40 -24.40
N GLY A 18 -0.22 1.93 -24.45
CA GLY A 18 0.33 2.62 -25.62
C GLY A 18 0.39 1.73 -26.86
N ALA A 19 0.83 0.48 -26.72
CA ALA A 19 0.90 -0.50 -27.81
C ALA A 19 -0.51 -0.87 -28.34
N ILE A 20 -1.46 -1.14 -27.45
CA ILE A 20 -2.86 -1.42 -27.83
C ILE A 20 -3.45 -0.20 -28.57
N ARG A 21 -3.24 0.99 -28.03
CA ARG A 21 -3.72 2.22 -28.65
C ARG A 21 -3.14 2.42 -30.07
N ALA A 22 -1.84 2.18 -30.22
CA ALA A 22 -1.18 2.29 -31.52
C ALA A 22 -1.69 1.25 -32.51
N ALA A 23 -1.83 -0.01 -32.09
CA ALA A 23 -2.33 -1.11 -32.93
C ALA A 23 -3.78 -0.89 -33.41
N LEU A 24 -4.63 -0.27 -32.57
CA LEU A 24 -6.02 0.03 -32.87
C LEU A 24 -6.26 1.44 -33.43
N HIS A 25 -5.20 2.19 -33.72
CA HIS A 25 -5.25 3.58 -34.20
C HIS A 25 -6.11 4.53 -33.33
N ILE A 26 -6.13 4.29 -32.00
CA ILE A 26 -6.91 5.08 -31.05
C ILE A 26 -6.19 6.43 -30.80
N ALA A 27 -6.89 7.54 -30.99
CA ALA A 27 -6.35 8.87 -30.72
C ALA A 27 -5.95 9.04 -29.24
N TYR A 28 -4.89 9.83 -28.96
CA TYR A 28 -4.38 10.01 -27.61
C TYR A 28 -5.44 10.58 -26.66
N GLU A 29 -6.12 11.64 -27.04
CA GLU A 29 -7.17 12.31 -26.27
C GLU A 29 -8.55 11.75 -26.62
N SER A 30 -8.76 10.44 -26.46
CA SER A 30 -10.02 9.79 -26.72
C SER A 30 -10.58 9.10 -25.47
N LYS A 31 -11.93 8.93 -25.43
CA LYS A 31 -12.59 8.13 -24.39
C LYS A 31 -12.04 6.71 -24.29
N TRP A 32 -11.57 6.15 -25.40
CA TRP A 32 -11.01 4.81 -25.43
C TRP A 32 -9.62 4.74 -24.78
N THR A 33 -8.80 5.77 -24.94
CA THR A 33 -7.51 5.87 -24.23
C THR A 33 -7.75 5.98 -22.71
N TYR A 34 -8.70 6.81 -22.27
CA TYR A 34 -9.08 6.90 -20.86
C TYR A 34 -9.66 5.61 -20.32
N PHE A 35 -10.45 4.88 -21.12
CA PHE A 35 -10.96 3.55 -20.77
C PHE A 35 -9.81 2.55 -20.56
N LEU A 36 -8.86 2.47 -21.50
CA LEU A 36 -7.70 1.57 -21.39
C LEU A 36 -6.83 1.90 -20.17
N LEU A 37 -6.63 3.17 -19.86
CA LEU A 37 -5.89 3.59 -18.66
C LEU A 37 -6.59 3.16 -17.35
N ALA A 38 -7.92 3.25 -17.31
CA ALA A 38 -8.70 2.85 -16.15
C ALA A 38 -8.88 1.32 -16.04
N LEU A 39 -8.73 0.58 -17.14
CA LEU A 39 -9.05 -0.85 -17.19
C LEU A 39 -8.22 -1.68 -16.20
N VAL A 40 -6.90 -1.48 -16.16
CA VAL A 40 -6.01 -2.25 -15.28
C VAL A 40 -6.29 -1.98 -13.80
N PRO A 41 -6.36 -0.70 -13.32
CA PRO A 41 -6.76 -0.44 -11.95
C PRO A 41 -8.16 -0.97 -11.61
N SER A 42 -9.16 -0.83 -12.52
CA SER A 42 -10.52 -1.36 -12.30
C SER A 42 -10.56 -2.88 -12.15
N LEU A 43 -9.78 -3.61 -12.93
CA LEU A 43 -9.64 -5.06 -12.77
C LEU A 43 -9.00 -5.41 -11.43
N CYS A 44 -8.04 -4.62 -10.96
CA CYS A 44 -7.45 -4.78 -9.64
C CYS A 44 -8.46 -4.49 -8.53
N ASP A 45 -9.33 -3.49 -8.69
CA ASP A 45 -10.42 -3.18 -7.74
C ASP A 45 -11.42 -4.34 -7.64
N CYS A 46 -11.78 -4.96 -8.77
CA CYS A 46 -12.57 -6.19 -8.76
C CYS A 46 -11.84 -7.34 -8.05
N GLY A 47 -10.53 -7.46 -8.26
CA GLY A 47 -9.68 -8.42 -7.55
C GLY A 47 -9.65 -8.18 -6.05
N LEU A 48 -9.60 -6.92 -5.60
CA LEU A 48 -9.66 -6.54 -4.19
C LEU A 48 -11.02 -6.89 -3.56
N ALA A 49 -12.13 -6.58 -4.23
CA ALA A 49 -13.46 -6.95 -3.78
C ALA A 49 -13.61 -8.48 -3.65
N TRP A 50 -13.14 -9.23 -4.64
CA TRP A 50 -13.11 -10.70 -4.59
C TRP A 50 -12.23 -11.21 -3.44
N LEU A 51 -11.10 -10.57 -3.17
CA LEU A 51 -10.19 -10.93 -2.07
C LEU A 51 -10.86 -10.76 -0.71
N VAL A 52 -11.64 -9.68 -0.52
CA VAL A 52 -12.44 -9.44 0.70
C VAL A 52 -13.47 -10.55 0.87
N TYR A 53 -14.24 -10.90 -0.18
CA TYR A 53 -15.17 -12.01 -0.16
C TYR A 53 -14.50 -13.33 0.25
N ARG A 54 -13.41 -13.67 -0.44
CA ARG A 54 -12.66 -14.90 -0.20
C ARG A 54 -12.09 -14.96 1.21
N THR A 55 -11.62 -13.84 1.76
CA THR A 55 -11.10 -13.77 3.13
C THR A 55 -12.23 -13.98 4.14
N ALA A 56 -13.37 -13.35 3.94
CA ALA A 56 -14.57 -13.55 4.77
C ALA A 56 -15.02 -15.01 4.77
N LYS A 57 -15.10 -15.65 3.59
CA LYS A 57 -15.51 -17.05 3.45
C LYS A 57 -14.52 -18.05 4.05
N ARG A 58 -13.27 -17.69 4.18
CA ARG A 58 -12.20 -18.51 4.79
C ARG A 58 -11.97 -18.22 6.26
N SER A 59 -12.66 -17.23 6.81
CA SER A 59 -12.56 -16.90 8.23
C SER A 59 -13.02 -18.08 9.09
N SER A 60 -12.13 -18.52 9.98
CA SER A 60 -12.46 -19.56 10.98
C SER A 60 -13.50 -19.12 12.02
N ARG A 61 -13.85 -17.83 12.02
CA ARG A 61 -14.82 -17.22 12.93
C ARG A 61 -16.26 -17.18 12.39
N GLY A 62 -16.52 -17.87 11.28
CA GLY A 62 -17.87 -18.11 10.77
C GLY A 62 -18.58 -16.86 10.26
N VAL A 63 -17.96 -16.12 9.35
CA VAL A 63 -18.61 -14.98 8.68
C VAL A 63 -19.81 -15.47 7.86
N LYS A 64 -20.99 -14.91 8.11
CA LYS A 64 -22.21 -15.24 7.38
C LYS A 64 -22.11 -14.78 5.93
N GLU A 65 -22.78 -15.49 5.02
CA GLU A 65 -22.77 -15.19 3.58
C GLU A 65 -23.15 -13.74 3.27
N HIS A 66 -24.28 -13.27 3.83
CA HIS A 66 -24.71 -11.89 3.60
C HIS A 66 -23.70 -10.85 4.07
N THR A 67 -23.00 -11.09 5.19
CA THR A 67 -21.94 -10.20 5.68
C THR A 67 -20.76 -10.21 4.70
N ALA A 68 -20.35 -11.36 4.18
CA ALA A 68 -19.31 -11.45 3.18
C ALA A 68 -19.68 -10.68 1.90
N LEU A 69 -20.93 -10.81 1.43
CA LEU A 69 -21.44 -10.08 0.27
C LEU A 69 -21.52 -8.57 0.52
N VAL A 70 -21.96 -8.13 1.70
CA VAL A 70 -22.00 -6.69 2.06
C VAL A 70 -20.60 -6.10 2.07
N LEU A 71 -19.61 -6.76 2.69
CA LEU A 71 -18.22 -6.29 2.70
C LEU A 71 -17.65 -6.22 1.28
N THR A 72 -17.98 -7.20 0.43
CA THR A 72 -17.58 -7.22 -0.98
C THR A 72 -18.18 -6.07 -1.75
N ALA A 73 -19.49 -5.84 -1.59
CA ALA A 73 -20.20 -4.73 -2.23
C ALA A 73 -19.66 -3.37 -1.73
N PHE A 74 -19.41 -3.25 -0.43
CA PHE A 74 -18.81 -2.05 0.16
C PHE A 74 -17.40 -1.77 -0.40
N THR A 75 -16.63 -2.81 -0.71
CA THR A 75 -15.33 -2.67 -1.36
C THR A 75 -15.51 -2.26 -2.83
N ALA A 76 -16.33 -2.99 -3.59
CA ALA A 76 -16.51 -2.77 -5.03
C ALA A 76 -17.15 -1.42 -5.36
N PHE A 77 -18.06 -0.95 -4.51
CA PHE A 77 -18.79 0.31 -4.67
C PHE A 77 -18.32 1.41 -3.72
N ASN A 78 -17.15 1.25 -3.11
CA ASN A 78 -16.57 2.28 -2.25
C ASN A 78 -16.35 3.57 -3.05
N PRO A 79 -16.89 4.72 -2.61
CA PRO A 79 -16.74 5.98 -3.35
C PRO A 79 -15.27 6.36 -3.58
N LEU A 80 -14.38 6.10 -2.60
CA LEU A 80 -12.94 6.35 -2.74
C LEU A 80 -12.36 5.58 -3.92
N MET A 81 -12.65 4.27 -4.05
CA MET A 81 -12.18 3.43 -5.15
C MET A 81 -12.77 3.85 -6.49
N LEU A 82 -14.08 4.12 -6.54
CA LEU A 82 -14.76 4.53 -7.77
C LEU A 82 -14.25 5.88 -8.29
N PHE A 83 -14.02 6.85 -7.40
CA PHE A 83 -13.48 8.15 -7.81
C PHE A 83 -12.01 8.05 -8.20
N ASP A 84 -11.20 7.32 -7.45
CA ASP A 84 -9.78 7.16 -7.71
C ASP A 84 -9.53 6.53 -9.09
N THR A 85 -10.13 5.39 -9.34
CA THR A 85 -9.94 4.63 -10.59
C THR A 85 -10.83 5.17 -11.73
N GLY A 86 -12.12 5.40 -11.46
CA GLY A 86 -13.12 5.73 -12.48
C GLY A 86 -13.05 7.18 -12.94
N VAL A 87 -12.86 8.14 -12.04
CA VAL A 87 -12.84 9.58 -12.34
C VAL A 87 -11.42 10.09 -12.55
N TRP A 88 -10.52 9.86 -11.59
CA TRP A 88 -9.15 10.39 -11.65
C TRP A 88 -8.18 9.53 -12.47
N LYS A 89 -8.55 8.30 -12.84
CA LYS A 89 -7.70 7.36 -13.59
C LYS A 89 -6.37 7.06 -12.87
N GLN A 90 -6.43 7.01 -11.54
CA GLN A 90 -5.27 6.70 -10.71
C GLN A 90 -4.99 5.20 -10.67
N ILE A 91 -3.79 4.85 -10.21
CA ILE A 91 -3.29 3.47 -10.19
C ILE A 91 -3.39 2.83 -8.80
N ASP A 92 -4.10 3.46 -7.87
CA ASP A 92 -4.08 3.03 -6.47
C ASP A 92 -4.63 1.61 -6.29
N GLY A 93 -5.64 1.20 -7.06
CA GLY A 93 -6.11 -0.18 -7.10
C GLY A 93 -5.04 -1.17 -7.57
N ALA A 94 -4.28 -0.82 -8.63
CA ALA A 94 -3.20 -1.65 -9.13
C ALA A 94 -2.02 -1.78 -8.15
N PHE A 95 -1.77 -0.74 -7.37
CA PHE A 95 -0.78 -0.73 -6.30
C PHE A 95 -1.29 -1.48 -5.05
N ALA A 96 -2.54 -1.23 -4.65
CA ALA A 96 -3.13 -1.78 -3.44
C ALA A 96 -3.29 -3.31 -3.51
N LEU A 97 -3.64 -3.87 -4.66
CA LEU A 97 -3.86 -5.31 -4.80
C LEU A 97 -2.64 -6.15 -4.39
N PRO A 98 -1.43 -5.96 -4.97
CA PRO A 98 -0.25 -6.72 -4.54
C PRO A 98 0.15 -6.42 -3.10
N LEU A 99 0.02 -5.16 -2.62
CA LEU A 99 0.32 -4.80 -1.25
C LEU A 99 -0.59 -5.54 -0.25
N VAL A 100 -1.88 -5.52 -0.49
CA VAL A 100 -2.89 -6.17 0.37
C VAL A 100 -2.74 -7.69 0.33
N LEU A 101 -2.52 -8.27 -0.86
CA LEU A 101 -2.22 -9.70 -1.01
C LEU A 101 -0.96 -10.11 -0.25
N CYS A 102 0.07 -9.25 -0.19
CA CYS A 102 1.25 -9.48 0.64
C CYS A 102 0.84 -9.75 2.09
N PHE A 103 0.02 -8.89 2.70
CA PHE A 103 -0.39 -9.05 4.10
C PHE A 103 -1.34 -10.23 4.31
N VAL A 104 -2.20 -10.56 3.34
CA VAL A 104 -3.00 -11.80 3.36
C VAL A 104 -2.10 -13.05 3.34
N LEU A 105 -1.03 -13.05 2.56
CA LEU A 105 -0.08 -14.15 2.53
C LEU A 105 0.76 -14.24 3.82
N LEU A 106 1.13 -13.11 4.42
CA LEU A 106 1.80 -13.08 5.72
C LEU A 106 0.89 -13.63 6.83
N GLU A 107 -0.41 -13.32 6.80
CA GLU A 107 -1.40 -13.93 7.71
C GLU A 107 -1.43 -15.46 7.58
N GLN A 108 -1.24 -15.98 6.36
CA GLN A 108 -1.13 -17.40 6.05
C GLN A 108 0.28 -17.97 6.28
N ARG A 109 1.21 -17.22 6.85
CA ARG A 109 2.65 -17.56 7.05
C ARG A 109 3.40 -17.91 5.76
N ARG A 110 2.95 -17.37 4.62
CA ARG A 110 3.58 -17.56 3.30
C ARG A 110 4.54 -16.42 2.99
N TYR A 111 5.67 -16.38 3.66
CA TYR A 111 6.59 -15.24 3.69
C TYR A 111 7.22 -14.91 2.32
N LEU A 112 7.78 -15.91 1.60
CA LEU A 112 8.50 -15.64 0.35
C LEU A 112 7.59 -15.06 -0.75
N PRO A 113 6.41 -15.65 -1.08
CA PRO A 113 5.53 -15.03 -2.05
C PRO A 113 4.95 -13.67 -1.58
N ALA A 114 4.80 -13.47 -0.27
CA ALA A 114 4.44 -12.15 0.28
C ALA A 114 5.49 -11.09 -0.04
N ALA A 115 6.77 -11.42 0.10
CA ALA A 115 7.87 -10.53 -0.25
C ALA A 115 7.89 -10.15 -1.73
N VAL A 116 7.66 -11.11 -2.62
CA VAL A 116 7.53 -10.83 -4.08
C VAL A 116 6.42 -9.84 -4.35
N LEU A 117 5.23 -10.04 -3.74
CA LEU A 117 4.09 -9.13 -3.92
C LEU A 117 4.36 -7.74 -3.34
N TYR A 118 5.06 -7.65 -2.21
CA TYR A 118 5.52 -6.36 -1.72
C TYR A 118 6.46 -5.66 -2.71
N GLY A 119 7.39 -6.42 -3.31
CA GLY A 119 8.26 -5.91 -4.37
C GLY A 119 7.49 -5.46 -5.61
N VAL A 120 6.42 -6.16 -6.00
CA VAL A 120 5.54 -5.72 -7.09
C VAL A 120 4.84 -4.41 -6.73
N ALA A 121 4.34 -4.26 -5.51
CA ALA A 121 3.77 -3.01 -5.03
C ALA A 121 4.80 -1.86 -5.08
N LEU A 122 6.03 -2.10 -4.62
CA LEU A 122 7.15 -1.15 -4.73
C LEU A 122 7.42 -0.76 -6.18
N ALA A 123 7.47 -1.72 -7.11
CA ALA A 123 7.72 -1.45 -8.52
C ALA A 123 6.63 -0.59 -9.17
N ILE A 124 5.40 -0.61 -8.65
CA ILE A 124 4.26 0.19 -9.15
C ILE A 124 4.25 1.58 -8.53
N LYS A 125 4.43 1.68 -7.20
CA LYS A 125 4.27 2.96 -6.49
C LYS A 125 5.20 3.06 -5.28
N PRO A 126 5.97 4.17 -5.10
CA PRO A 126 6.87 4.34 -3.96
C PRO A 126 6.16 4.32 -2.60
N GLN A 127 4.87 4.62 -2.57
CA GLN A 127 4.03 4.58 -1.38
C GLN A 127 4.10 3.24 -0.63
N ALA A 128 4.45 2.13 -1.31
CA ALA A 128 4.68 0.84 -0.66
C ALA A 128 5.75 0.90 0.44
N LEU A 129 6.73 1.81 0.33
CA LEU A 129 7.77 2.01 1.36
C LEU A 129 7.17 2.35 2.73
N LEU A 130 6.03 3.04 2.77
CA LEU A 130 5.33 3.36 4.02
C LEU A 130 4.96 2.10 4.81
N PHE A 131 4.74 0.98 4.15
CA PHE A 131 4.42 -0.30 4.79
C PHE A 131 5.64 -1.17 5.13
N GLY A 132 6.85 -0.69 4.82
CA GLY A 132 8.11 -1.35 5.16
C GLY A 132 8.25 -1.72 6.64
N PRO A 133 7.94 -0.80 7.60
CA PRO A 133 7.99 -1.12 9.02
C PRO A 133 7.07 -2.29 9.42
N VAL A 134 5.88 -2.38 8.84
CA VAL A 134 4.96 -3.51 9.11
C VAL A 134 5.53 -4.82 8.59
N LEU A 135 6.08 -4.80 7.37
CA LEU A 135 6.73 -5.96 6.78
C LEU A 135 7.88 -6.43 7.67
N ALA A 136 8.77 -5.52 8.08
CA ALA A 136 9.90 -5.82 8.96
C ALA A 136 9.44 -6.46 10.28
N VAL A 137 8.42 -5.89 10.93
CA VAL A 137 7.83 -6.44 12.16
C VAL A 137 7.28 -7.84 11.95
N CYS A 138 6.60 -8.11 10.82
CA CYS A 138 6.08 -9.44 10.50
C CYS A 138 7.19 -10.49 10.34
N TYR A 139 8.30 -10.13 9.70
CA TYR A 139 9.45 -11.03 9.55
C TYR A 139 10.20 -11.23 10.88
N LEU A 140 10.39 -10.17 11.68
CA LEU A 140 10.97 -10.29 13.01
C LEU A 140 10.11 -11.19 13.93
N ALA A 141 8.79 -11.02 13.87
CA ALA A 141 7.86 -11.89 14.60
C ALA A 141 7.97 -13.36 14.14
N ALA A 142 8.18 -13.60 12.85
CA ALA A 142 8.38 -14.97 12.33
C ALA A 142 9.60 -15.65 12.97
N ILE A 143 10.70 -14.91 13.18
CA ILE A 143 11.91 -15.44 13.85
C ILE A 143 11.59 -15.84 15.30
N THR A 144 10.73 -15.10 15.98
CA THR A 144 10.37 -15.39 17.39
C THR A 144 9.34 -16.51 17.54
N LEU A 145 8.42 -16.64 16.56
CA LEU A 145 7.32 -17.59 16.59
C LEU A 145 7.66 -18.97 16.03
N GLU A 146 8.71 -19.08 15.20
CA GLU A 146 9.16 -20.34 14.63
C GLU A 146 10.16 -21.06 15.56
N LYS A 147 10.03 -22.39 15.65
CA LYS A 147 10.98 -23.23 16.41
C LYS A 147 12.37 -23.24 15.76
N ASP A 148 12.41 -23.31 14.44
CA ASP A 148 13.66 -23.28 13.64
C ASP A 148 14.01 -21.83 13.29
N ARG A 149 14.75 -21.19 14.18
CA ARG A 149 15.17 -19.79 14.03
C ARG A 149 16.08 -19.55 12.82
N LEU A 150 16.93 -20.52 12.48
CA LEU A 150 17.84 -20.42 11.34
C LEU A 150 17.05 -20.38 10.02
N ARG A 151 16.07 -21.27 9.89
CA ARG A 151 15.15 -21.27 8.75
C ARG A 151 14.32 -19.99 8.67
N ALA A 152 13.81 -19.49 9.80
CA ALA A 152 13.09 -18.23 9.86
C ALA A 152 13.98 -17.05 9.43
N PHE A 153 15.21 -17.00 9.91
CA PHE A 153 16.20 -15.99 9.50
C PHE A 153 16.51 -16.07 7.99
N GLY A 154 16.74 -17.28 7.46
CA GLY A 154 16.94 -17.49 6.02
C GLY A 154 15.75 -17.01 5.17
N ARG A 155 14.51 -17.19 5.65
CA ARG A 155 13.30 -16.62 5.01
C ARG A 155 13.25 -15.12 5.05
N CYS A 156 13.68 -14.47 6.15
CA CYS A 156 13.75 -13.02 6.23
C CYS A 156 14.73 -12.46 5.21
N PHE A 157 15.92 -13.02 5.14
CA PHE A 157 16.95 -12.59 4.20
C PHE A 157 16.54 -12.86 2.75
N GLY A 158 16.04 -14.07 2.45
CA GLY A 158 15.50 -14.42 1.13
C GLY A 158 14.28 -13.57 0.77
N GLY A 159 13.43 -13.23 1.74
CA GLY A 159 12.32 -12.31 1.57
C GLY A 159 12.77 -10.91 1.20
N ALA A 160 13.78 -10.36 1.87
CA ALA A 160 14.33 -9.04 1.53
C ALA A 160 14.90 -9.02 0.09
N ALA A 161 15.64 -10.05 -0.32
CA ALA A 161 16.16 -10.18 -1.67
C ALA A 161 15.00 -10.29 -2.71
N LEU A 162 13.97 -11.09 -2.42
CA LEU A 162 12.81 -11.26 -3.30
C LEU A 162 11.95 -9.99 -3.40
N ALA A 163 11.88 -9.18 -2.34
CA ALA A 163 11.16 -7.90 -2.39
C ALA A 163 11.86 -6.87 -3.29
N LEU A 164 13.18 -6.95 -3.45
CA LEU A 164 13.92 -6.07 -4.34
C LEU A 164 13.88 -6.53 -5.80
N LEU A 165 13.59 -7.80 -6.06
CA LEU A 165 13.64 -8.37 -7.41
C LEU A 165 12.68 -7.69 -8.40
N PRO A 166 11.37 -7.45 -8.12
CA PRO A 166 10.48 -6.80 -9.07
C PRO A 166 10.90 -5.37 -9.47
N PRO A 167 11.29 -4.45 -8.55
CA PRO A 167 11.82 -3.14 -8.96
C PRO A 167 13.06 -3.24 -9.85
N LEU A 168 13.98 -4.17 -9.54
CA LEU A 168 15.20 -4.37 -10.33
C LEU A 168 14.87 -4.89 -11.73
N LEU A 169 14.05 -5.95 -11.83
CA LEU A 169 13.68 -6.54 -13.12
C LEU A 169 12.90 -5.57 -14.00
N THR A 170 11.96 -4.82 -13.42
CA THR A 170 11.16 -3.86 -14.19
C THR A 170 11.96 -2.64 -14.59
N GLY A 171 12.95 -2.24 -13.79
CA GLY A 171 13.81 -1.08 -14.06
C GLY A 171 14.94 -1.35 -15.06
N LEU A 172 15.42 -2.59 -15.13
CA LEU A 172 16.58 -2.97 -15.94
C LEU A 172 16.49 -2.56 -17.42
N PRO A 173 15.37 -2.76 -18.13
CA PRO A 173 15.25 -2.33 -19.54
C PRO A 173 15.26 -0.82 -19.74
N PHE A 174 14.89 -0.03 -18.73
CA PHE A 174 14.86 1.43 -18.81
C PHE A 174 16.20 2.08 -18.46
N PHE A 175 16.93 1.52 -17.51
CA PHE A 175 18.12 2.15 -16.95
C PHE A 175 19.43 1.43 -17.31
N GLY A 176 19.35 0.19 -17.80
CA GLY A 176 20.54 -0.66 -18.01
C GLY A 176 21.22 -1.02 -16.68
N VAL A 177 22.18 -1.95 -16.74
CA VAL A 177 22.81 -2.51 -15.54
C VAL A 177 23.54 -1.46 -14.70
N VAL A 178 24.31 -0.57 -15.34
CA VAL A 178 25.18 0.41 -14.66
C VAL A 178 24.38 1.49 -13.93
N GLN A 179 23.29 1.98 -14.54
CA GLN A 179 22.48 3.07 -13.99
C GLN A 179 21.29 2.59 -13.17
N LEU A 180 21.04 1.28 -13.11
CA LEU A 180 19.83 0.72 -12.47
C LEU A 180 19.67 1.18 -11.03
N ILE A 181 20.65 0.92 -10.18
CA ILE A 181 20.56 1.25 -8.75
C ILE A 181 20.53 2.75 -8.51
N PRO A 182 21.44 3.58 -9.06
CA PRO A 182 21.37 5.02 -8.92
C PRO A 182 20.02 5.61 -9.36
N LYS A 183 19.51 5.19 -10.52
CA LYS A 183 18.23 5.69 -11.05
C LYS A 183 17.02 5.24 -10.26
N LEU A 184 17.01 4.04 -9.71
CA LEU A 184 15.96 3.61 -8.80
C LEU A 184 15.98 4.44 -7.52
N ILE A 185 17.15 4.65 -6.91
CA ILE A 185 17.29 5.51 -5.71
C ILE A 185 16.78 6.91 -6.01
N ASP A 186 17.26 7.55 -7.08
CA ASP A 186 16.80 8.88 -7.51
C ASP A 186 15.28 8.91 -7.67
N LYS A 187 14.70 7.86 -8.25
CA LYS A 187 13.25 7.79 -8.49
C LYS A 187 12.47 7.75 -7.19
N TYR A 188 12.86 6.89 -6.25
CA TYR A 188 12.15 6.77 -4.98
C TYR A 188 12.34 8.01 -4.08
N THR A 189 13.55 8.53 -3.97
CA THR A 189 13.84 9.74 -3.18
C THR A 189 13.22 10.99 -3.80
N GLY A 190 13.30 11.16 -5.12
CA GLY A 190 12.71 12.28 -5.83
C GLY A 190 11.19 12.34 -5.73
N THR A 191 10.51 11.18 -5.77
CA THR A 191 9.06 11.15 -5.57
C THR A 191 8.67 11.54 -4.14
N MET A 192 9.45 11.16 -3.14
CA MET A 192 9.18 11.53 -1.74
C MET A 192 9.36 13.04 -1.48
N SER A 193 10.26 13.70 -2.22
CA SER A 193 10.53 15.15 -2.10
C SER A 193 9.69 16.01 -3.04
N GLY A 194 8.97 15.40 -3.98
CA GLY A 194 8.24 16.10 -5.05
C GLY A 194 7.04 16.94 -4.58
N TYR A 195 6.53 16.68 -3.38
CA TYR A 195 5.36 17.36 -2.82
C TYR A 195 5.66 17.88 -1.42
N PRO A 196 6.34 19.03 -1.29
CA PRO A 196 6.84 19.53 0.00
C PRO A 196 5.77 20.22 0.83
N TYR A 197 4.59 19.63 0.94
CA TYR A 197 3.46 20.15 1.73
C TYR A 197 3.17 19.31 2.96
N ALA A 198 2.59 19.95 3.98
CA ALA A 198 2.17 19.26 5.19
C ALA A 198 1.11 18.18 4.87
N THR A 199 0.13 18.54 4.05
CA THR A 199 -0.85 17.61 3.50
C THR A 199 -1.51 18.22 2.26
N ILE A 200 -2.00 17.35 1.36
CA ILE A 200 -2.67 17.75 0.12
C ILE A 200 -4.02 17.03 0.07
N ASN A 201 -5.08 17.76 0.45
CA ASN A 201 -6.47 17.30 0.46
C ASN A 201 -6.70 15.97 1.20
N ALA A 202 -5.76 15.56 2.08
CA ALA A 202 -5.89 14.28 2.79
C ALA A 202 -6.98 14.30 3.86
N PHE A 203 -7.43 15.49 4.29
CA PHE A 203 -8.43 15.67 5.36
C PHE A 203 -8.07 14.90 6.65
N ASN A 204 -6.78 14.80 6.92
CA ASN A 204 -6.22 14.14 8.07
C ASN A 204 -6.04 15.12 9.26
N TRP A 205 -5.40 14.65 10.35
CA TRP A 205 -5.12 15.46 11.54
C TRP A 205 -4.40 16.77 11.23
N LEU A 206 -3.39 16.74 10.34
CA LEU A 206 -2.65 17.95 9.98
C LEU A 206 -3.52 18.95 9.20
N ALA A 207 -4.42 18.44 8.34
CA ALA A 207 -5.40 19.29 7.65
C ALA A 207 -6.36 19.96 8.64
N ALA A 208 -6.82 19.22 9.67
CA ALA A 208 -7.69 19.76 10.73
C ALA A 208 -7.01 20.89 11.53
N LEU A 209 -5.68 20.85 11.65
CA LEU A 209 -4.87 21.89 12.26
C LEU A 209 -4.53 23.08 11.31
N GLY A 210 -5.05 23.06 10.06
CA GLY A 210 -4.78 24.11 9.08
C GLY A 210 -3.56 23.86 8.19
N GLY A 211 -2.98 22.66 8.19
CA GLY A 211 -1.80 22.27 7.40
C GLY A 211 -2.07 21.99 5.93
N ASN A 212 -3.33 22.01 5.46
CA ASN A 212 -3.62 21.71 4.06
C ASN A 212 -2.98 22.74 3.12
N TRP A 213 -2.18 22.27 2.17
CA TRP A 213 -1.39 23.09 1.23
C TRP A 213 -0.36 24.02 1.89
N LYS A 214 -0.03 23.84 3.17
CA LYS A 214 1.08 24.55 3.82
C LYS A 214 2.41 23.88 3.49
N GLY A 215 3.47 24.67 3.32
CA GLY A 215 4.82 24.14 3.15
C GLY A 215 5.22 23.28 4.36
N GLN A 216 5.84 22.15 4.14
CA GLN A 216 6.24 21.27 5.24
C GLN A 216 7.26 21.91 6.20
N ALA A 217 8.04 22.90 5.71
CA ALA A 217 8.98 23.68 6.51
C ALA A 217 8.33 24.83 7.28
N ASP A 218 7.08 25.19 6.96
CA ASP A 218 6.38 26.28 7.64
C ASP A 218 6.10 25.91 9.10
N PRO A 219 6.04 26.92 10.01
CA PRO A 219 5.71 26.67 11.40
C PRO A 219 4.29 26.15 11.56
N ALA A 220 4.13 25.12 12.40
CA ALA A 220 2.84 24.50 12.75
C ALA A 220 2.43 24.90 14.18
N LEU A 221 2.65 24.03 15.15
CA LEU A 221 2.30 24.21 16.55
C LEU A 221 3.56 24.39 17.43
N PHE A 222 3.50 25.25 18.42
CA PHE A 222 4.58 25.42 19.41
C PHE A 222 5.97 25.71 18.80
N GLY A 223 6.01 26.34 17.62
CA GLY A 223 7.26 26.69 16.94
C GLY A 223 7.95 25.56 16.18
N ILE A 224 7.38 24.34 16.16
CA ILE A 224 7.88 23.24 15.31
C ILE A 224 7.26 23.31 13.92
N SER A 225 7.98 22.82 12.90
CA SER A 225 7.46 22.77 11.53
C SER A 225 6.45 21.64 11.34
N TRP A 226 5.64 21.72 10.26
CA TRP A 226 4.73 20.63 9.87
C TRP A 226 5.48 19.32 9.63
N GLN A 227 6.69 19.38 9.08
CA GLN A 227 7.54 18.21 8.87
C GLN A 227 7.94 17.57 10.20
N GLN A 228 8.40 18.39 11.17
CA GLN A 228 8.79 17.89 12.48
C GLN A 228 7.61 17.25 13.22
N LEU A 229 6.44 17.90 13.17
CA LEU A 229 5.21 17.36 13.76
C LEU A 229 4.82 16.04 13.09
N GLY A 230 4.85 15.98 11.75
CA GLY A 230 4.57 14.76 11.00
C GLY A 230 5.55 13.63 11.29
N CYS A 231 6.86 13.93 11.38
CA CYS A 231 7.88 12.94 11.74
C CYS A 231 7.66 12.40 13.17
N LEU A 232 7.33 13.26 14.13
CA LEU A 232 6.99 12.84 15.49
C LEU A 232 5.79 11.87 15.48
N ASN A 233 4.76 12.21 14.72
CA ASN A 233 3.57 11.37 14.57
C ASN A 233 3.90 10.00 13.92
N ILE A 234 4.75 9.97 12.89
CA ILE A 234 5.23 8.73 12.28
C ILE A 234 5.96 7.86 13.31
N LEU A 235 6.81 8.46 14.13
CA LEU A 235 7.50 7.75 15.21
C LEU A 235 6.51 7.17 16.23
N LEU A 236 5.48 7.93 16.63
CA LEU A 236 4.44 7.46 17.55
C LEU A 236 3.65 6.29 16.98
N VAL A 237 3.22 6.37 15.70
CA VAL A 237 2.52 5.27 15.03
C VAL A 237 3.40 4.04 14.92
N THR A 238 4.69 4.22 14.61
CA THR A 238 5.66 3.12 14.51
C THR A 238 5.96 2.50 15.88
N ALA A 239 6.08 3.29 16.93
CA ALA A 239 6.20 2.79 18.29
C ALA A 239 4.94 1.99 18.71
N GLY A 240 3.76 2.49 18.36
CA GLY A 240 2.50 1.77 18.55
C GLY A 240 2.47 0.44 17.80
N LEU A 241 2.93 0.41 16.55
CA LEU A 241 3.09 -0.82 15.77
C LEU A 241 3.97 -1.84 16.49
N ALA A 242 5.14 -1.41 16.97
CA ALA A 242 6.06 -2.28 17.72
C ALA A 242 5.42 -2.79 19.02
N TYR A 243 4.75 -1.92 19.76
CA TYR A 243 4.02 -2.29 20.98
C TYR A 243 2.93 -3.34 20.71
N PHE A 244 2.07 -3.11 19.71
CA PHE A 244 1.00 -4.05 19.36
C PHE A 244 1.55 -5.37 18.82
N ALA A 245 2.65 -5.34 18.06
CA ALA A 245 3.32 -6.55 17.60
C ALA A 245 3.82 -7.40 18.77
N VAL A 246 4.54 -6.81 19.72
CA VAL A 246 5.02 -7.52 20.91
C VAL A 246 3.85 -8.06 21.74
N ARG A 247 2.81 -7.24 21.96
CA ARG A 247 1.61 -7.66 22.70
C ARG A 247 0.89 -8.82 22.00
N SER A 248 0.75 -8.78 20.69
CA SER A 248 0.07 -9.81 19.91
C SER A 248 0.86 -11.13 19.86
N VAL A 249 2.19 -11.05 19.73
CA VAL A 249 3.06 -12.23 19.82
C VAL A 249 2.96 -12.90 21.20
N ARG A 250 3.08 -12.10 22.28
CA ARG A 250 2.96 -12.62 23.65
C ARG A 250 1.57 -13.15 23.98
N GLY A 251 0.53 -12.52 23.43
CA GLY A 251 -0.87 -12.90 23.62
C GLY A 251 -1.35 -14.04 22.71
N GLY A 252 -0.54 -14.54 21.77
CA GLY A 252 -0.90 -15.61 20.85
C GLY A 252 -1.93 -15.22 19.78
N TRP A 253 -2.13 -13.91 19.51
CA TRP A 253 -3.09 -13.40 18.51
C TRP A 253 -2.42 -12.54 17.43
N PHE A 254 -1.16 -12.82 17.10
CA PHE A 254 -0.40 -12.09 16.10
C PHE A 254 -1.08 -12.14 14.73
N SER A 255 -1.36 -10.98 14.16
CA SER A 255 -2.02 -10.83 12.86
C SER A 255 -1.38 -9.72 12.03
N PRO A 256 -0.67 -10.08 10.96
CA PRO A 256 -0.19 -9.13 9.95
C PRO A 256 -1.26 -8.19 9.39
N LEU A 257 -2.48 -8.68 9.17
CA LEU A 257 -3.59 -7.86 8.67
C LEU A 257 -3.98 -6.77 9.65
N LEU A 258 -4.12 -7.10 10.96
CA LEU A 258 -4.43 -6.09 11.99
C LEU A 258 -3.33 -5.05 12.13
N LEU A 259 -2.07 -5.47 12.12
CA LEU A 259 -0.93 -4.57 12.22
C LEU A 259 -0.84 -3.64 11.01
N ALA A 260 -1.08 -4.17 9.80
CA ALA A 260 -1.07 -3.39 8.57
C ALA A 260 -2.26 -2.41 8.50
N ALA A 261 -3.45 -2.81 8.96
CA ALA A 261 -4.62 -1.94 9.08
C ALA A 261 -4.34 -0.78 10.05
N TYR A 262 -3.87 -1.11 11.27
CA TYR A 262 -3.49 -0.10 12.27
C TYR A 262 -2.48 0.90 11.69
N TYR A 263 -1.42 0.41 11.07
CA TYR A 263 -0.36 1.24 10.56
C TYR A 263 -0.80 2.10 9.37
N GLY A 264 -1.53 1.52 8.42
CA GLY A 264 -2.04 2.23 7.25
C GLY A 264 -2.96 3.38 7.61
N ILE A 265 -3.93 3.15 8.50
CA ILE A 265 -4.83 4.20 9.02
C ILE A 265 -4.05 5.21 9.86
N GLY A 266 -3.17 4.75 10.75
CA GLY A 266 -2.37 5.62 11.62
C GLY A 266 -1.46 6.57 10.84
N ILE A 267 -0.75 6.07 9.83
CA ILE A 267 0.11 6.88 8.96
C ILE A 267 -0.73 7.87 8.15
N PHE A 268 -1.82 7.45 7.51
CA PHE A 268 -2.68 8.38 6.79
C PHE A 268 -3.20 9.50 7.68
N THR A 269 -3.68 9.15 8.89
CA THR A 269 -4.29 10.11 9.81
C THR A 269 -3.30 11.11 10.38
N LEU A 270 -2.07 10.68 10.67
CA LEU A 270 -1.15 11.44 11.51
C LEU A 270 0.11 11.94 10.80
N ALA A 271 0.53 11.31 9.67
CA ALA A 271 1.75 11.70 8.98
C ALA A 271 1.57 12.93 8.09
N HIS A 272 2.70 13.58 7.77
CA HIS A 272 2.76 14.65 6.77
C HIS A 272 2.92 14.09 5.36
N CYS A 273 2.87 14.95 4.34
CA CYS A 273 2.96 14.62 2.92
C CYS A 273 1.89 13.62 2.44
N MET A 274 0.71 13.64 3.07
CA MET A 274 -0.39 12.74 2.72
C MET A 274 -1.28 13.37 1.63
N HIS A 275 -1.72 12.52 0.69
CA HIS A 275 -2.78 12.81 -0.27
C HIS A 275 -4.05 12.04 0.10
N GLU A 276 -5.21 12.52 -0.34
CA GLU A 276 -6.53 11.92 -0.09
C GLU A 276 -6.59 10.42 -0.42
N ARG A 277 -6.00 10.00 -1.54
CA ARG A 277 -5.99 8.61 -2.02
C ARG A 277 -5.05 7.67 -1.25
N TYR A 278 -4.13 8.21 -0.44
CA TYR A 278 -3.21 7.37 0.35
C TYR A 278 -3.92 6.57 1.46
N MET A 279 -5.20 6.85 1.68
CA MET A 279 -6.07 6.07 2.56
C MET A 279 -6.46 4.70 1.98
N VAL A 280 -6.42 4.51 0.64
CA VAL A 280 -6.89 3.28 -0.03
C VAL A 280 -6.36 1.99 0.60
N PRO A 281 -5.04 1.80 0.80
CA PRO A 281 -4.55 0.57 1.43
C PRO A 281 -5.02 0.38 2.87
N GLY A 282 -5.13 1.47 3.65
CA GLY A 282 -5.60 1.43 5.04
C GLY A 282 -7.04 0.92 5.15
N VAL A 283 -7.93 1.45 4.31
CA VAL A 283 -9.34 1.03 4.25
C VAL A 283 -9.44 -0.46 3.87
N LEU A 284 -8.75 -0.87 2.81
CA LEU A 284 -8.78 -2.26 2.33
C LEU A 284 -8.23 -3.25 3.37
N LEU A 285 -7.14 -2.91 4.04
CA LEU A 285 -6.55 -3.73 5.10
C LEU A 285 -7.48 -3.83 6.31
N THR A 286 -8.20 -2.75 6.66
CA THR A 286 -9.19 -2.76 7.73
C THR A 286 -10.38 -3.66 7.38
N LEU A 287 -10.89 -3.58 6.16
CA LEU A 287 -11.96 -4.46 5.68
C LEU A 287 -11.53 -5.95 5.68
N LEU A 288 -10.30 -6.23 5.27
CA LEU A 288 -9.76 -7.60 5.30
C LEU A 288 -9.54 -8.11 6.72
N ALA A 289 -9.04 -7.26 7.62
CA ALA A 289 -8.92 -7.59 9.03
C ALA A 289 -10.31 -7.87 9.65
N ALA A 290 -11.32 -7.02 9.34
CA ALA A 290 -12.69 -7.22 9.77
C ALA A 290 -13.27 -8.55 9.24
N ALA A 291 -13.08 -8.82 7.95
CA ALA A 291 -13.50 -10.07 7.31
C ALA A 291 -12.80 -11.31 7.91
N HIS A 292 -11.52 -11.22 8.23
CA HIS A 292 -10.74 -12.31 8.79
C HIS A 292 -11.13 -12.59 10.25
N TRP A 293 -11.21 -11.53 11.06
CA TRP A 293 -11.45 -11.65 12.51
C TRP A 293 -12.92 -11.71 12.90
N ASN A 294 -13.86 -11.33 12.01
CA ASN A 294 -15.30 -11.26 12.28
C ASN A 294 -15.61 -10.51 13.59
N ASP A 295 -14.98 -9.36 13.80
CA ASP A 295 -15.08 -8.59 15.04
C ASP A 295 -15.87 -7.31 14.77
N ILE A 296 -16.94 -7.09 15.57
CA ILE A 296 -17.84 -5.94 15.42
C ILE A 296 -17.11 -4.59 15.55
N ARG A 297 -16.04 -4.52 16.32
CA ARG A 297 -15.24 -3.30 16.48
C ARG A 297 -14.52 -2.90 15.20
N LEU A 298 -14.10 -3.88 14.39
CA LEU A 298 -13.48 -3.66 13.09
C LEU A 298 -14.50 -3.32 12.01
N TYR A 299 -15.76 -3.75 12.16
CA TYR A 299 -16.85 -3.32 11.28
C TYR A 299 -17.31 -1.90 11.56
N ALA A 300 -17.09 -1.39 12.77
CA ALA A 300 -17.46 -0.03 13.17
C ALA A 300 -16.35 0.99 12.89
N ALA A 301 -15.10 0.53 12.70
CA ALA A 301 -13.95 1.38 12.39
C ALA A 301 -13.89 1.76 10.91
#